data_c2a15f320f0e0626d456d79d3e486880
#
_entry.id   c2a15f320f0e0626d456d79d3e486880
#
_cell.length_a   1.000
_cell.length_b   1.000
_cell.length_c   1.000
_cell.angle_alpha   90.00
_cell.angle_beta   90.00
_cell.angle_gamma   90.00
#
_symmetry.space_group_name_H-M   'P 1'
#
loop_
_entity.id
_entity.type
_entity.pdbx_description
1 polymer ?
#
loop_
_entity_poly.entity_id
_entity_poly.type
_entity_poly.pdbx_seq_one_letter_code
_entity_poly.pdbx_strand_id
1 'polypeptide(L)'
;GRLRGPVVSDRNVTYQSSAEDKHLDAAVRWSHSVDVFDFGVHWFHGTNRDPILTPVTVGNKVELKQYYNQMDQFGLDVQATIDDWLWKFETIFRTTDDDDFWALQGGFEYTYVGVFDTNADLGLLVEYGWDSRGEGSVNEPGANIQDDVFFGSRIAFNDVQSSEFLMGLGADVHHNAF
;
A
#
# COMPACT_ATOMS: atom_id res chain seq x y z
N GLY A 1 -29.82 -3.43 -15.45
CA GLY A 1 -29.72 -2.18 -14.68
C GLY A 1 -28.34 -2.05 -14.10
N ARG A 2 -27.64 -0.94 -14.38
CA ARG A 2 -26.38 -0.63 -13.70
C ARG A 2 -26.69 -0.34 -12.24
N LEU A 3 -26.15 -1.11 -11.31
CA LEU A 3 -26.14 -0.78 -9.89
C LEU A 3 -25.38 0.56 -9.76
N ARG A 4 -26.10 1.64 -9.51
CA ARG A 4 -25.49 2.91 -9.14
C ARG A 4 -25.20 2.82 -7.65
N GLY A 5 -23.93 2.68 -7.29
CA GLY A 5 -23.50 2.86 -5.91
C GLY A 5 -23.80 4.27 -5.40
N PRO A 6 -23.68 4.51 -4.08
CA PRO A 6 -23.81 5.84 -3.50
C PRO A 6 -22.81 6.79 -4.16
N VAL A 7 -23.24 8.04 -4.38
CA VAL A 7 -22.41 9.07 -5.00
C VAL A 7 -21.58 9.73 -3.92
N VAL A 8 -20.27 9.80 -4.10
CA VAL A 8 -19.39 10.61 -3.24
C VAL A 8 -19.70 12.08 -3.52
N SER A 9 -20.02 12.84 -2.48
CA SER A 9 -20.44 14.24 -2.59
C SER A 9 -19.24 15.16 -2.42
N ASP A 10 -18.88 15.90 -3.47
CA ASP A 10 -17.86 16.95 -3.41
C ASP A 10 -18.34 18.22 -2.70
N ARG A 11 -19.64 18.31 -2.36
CA ARG A 11 -20.25 19.52 -1.82
C ARG A 11 -20.20 19.64 -0.30
N ASN A 12 -19.91 18.54 0.39
CA ASN A 12 -19.94 18.45 1.86
C ASN A 12 -18.65 17.84 2.40
N VAL A 13 -17.52 18.29 1.90
CA VAL A 13 -16.20 17.94 2.44
C VAL A 13 -16.02 18.65 3.78
N THR A 14 -15.56 17.93 4.79
CA THR A 14 -15.22 18.47 6.10
C THR A 14 -13.83 18.04 6.50
N TYR A 15 -13.18 18.89 7.28
CA TYR A 15 -11.80 18.69 7.76
C TYR A 15 -11.77 18.79 9.27
N GLN A 16 -10.90 18.03 9.90
CA GLN A 16 -10.60 18.17 11.33
C GLN A 16 -9.89 19.49 11.60
N SER A 17 -8.92 19.84 10.75
CA SER A 17 -8.21 21.12 10.85
C SER A 17 -9.11 22.29 10.48
N SER A 18 -9.08 23.36 11.28
CA SER A 18 -9.76 24.63 10.98
C SER A 18 -9.17 25.37 9.77
N ALA A 19 -7.97 25.00 9.33
CA ALA A 19 -7.34 25.50 8.12
C ALA A 19 -7.83 24.77 6.85
N GLU A 20 -8.66 23.74 7.02
CA GLU A 20 -9.26 22.93 5.95
C GLU A 20 -8.20 22.40 4.98
N ASP A 21 -8.37 22.64 3.68
CA ASP A 21 -7.47 22.27 2.59
C ASP A 21 -6.13 23.04 2.58
N LYS A 22 -6.01 24.09 3.41
CA LYS A 22 -4.81 24.91 3.57
C LYS A 22 -3.94 24.51 4.76
N HIS A 23 -4.24 23.39 5.39
CA HIS A 23 -3.41 22.85 6.46
C HIS A 23 -1.99 22.57 5.97
N LEU A 24 -0.98 22.99 6.75
CA LEU A 24 0.43 22.73 6.43
C LEU A 24 0.83 21.35 6.96
N ASP A 25 1.12 20.45 6.04
CA ASP A 25 1.64 19.13 6.36
C ASP A 25 3.17 19.20 6.52
N ALA A 26 3.72 18.34 7.37
CA ALA A 26 5.16 18.21 7.59
C ALA A 26 5.61 16.78 7.40
N ALA A 27 6.78 16.59 6.78
CA ALA A 27 7.39 15.28 6.62
C ALA A 27 8.90 15.33 6.82
N VAL A 28 9.44 14.30 7.45
CA VAL A 28 10.88 14.09 7.60
C VAL A 28 11.21 12.66 7.22
N ARG A 29 12.24 12.47 6.40
CA ARG A 29 12.79 11.16 6.07
C ARG A 29 14.30 11.19 6.28
N TRP A 30 14.83 10.14 6.91
CA TRP A 30 16.25 9.85 6.99
C TRP A 30 16.49 8.48 6.38
N SER A 31 17.52 8.36 5.55
CA SER A 31 17.92 7.09 4.94
C SER A 31 19.44 6.92 5.02
N HIS A 32 19.87 5.68 5.10
CA HIS A 32 21.28 5.33 5.17
C HIS A 32 21.53 3.95 4.55
N SER A 33 22.73 3.80 3.97
CA SER A 33 23.19 2.54 3.38
C SER A 33 24.41 2.05 4.15
N VAL A 34 24.38 0.80 4.58
CA VAL A 34 25.51 0.15 5.27
C VAL A 34 25.68 -1.25 4.68
N ASP A 35 26.82 -1.48 4.04
CA ASP A 35 27.17 -2.74 3.39
C ASP A 35 26.07 -3.16 2.40
N VAL A 36 25.39 -4.27 2.63
CA VAL A 36 24.33 -4.80 1.77
C VAL A 36 22.93 -4.25 2.12
N PHE A 37 22.83 -3.44 3.17
CA PHE A 37 21.56 -2.91 3.68
C PHE A 37 21.35 -1.46 3.28
N ASP A 38 20.17 -1.18 2.73
CA ASP A 38 19.57 0.15 2.59
C ASP A 38 18.38 0.24 3.51
N PHE A 39 18.28 1.31 4.30
CA PHE A 39 17.13 1.51 5.18
C PHE A 39 16.75 2.98 5.30
N GLY A 40 15.48 3.20 5.57
CA GLY A 40 14.91 4.51 5.77
C GLY A 40 13.91 4.51 6.89
N VAL A 41 13.85 5.62 7.62
CA VAL A 41 12.79 5.92 8.57
C VAL A 41 12.15 7.23 8.20
N HIS A 42 10.83 7.32 8.34
CA HIS A 42 10.11 8.54 8.02
C HIS A 42 9.01 8.82 9.04
N TRP A 43 8.70 10.09 9.16
CA TRP A 43 7.56 10.60 9.91
C TRP A 43 6.82 11.61 9.04
N PHE A 44 5.51 11.56 9.12
CA PHE A 44 4.60 12.50 8.49
C PHE A 44 3.56 12.95 9.51
N HIS A 45 3.27 14.25 9.53
CA HIS A 45 2.16 14.83 10.24
C HIS A 45 1.35 15.70 9.30
N GLY A 46 0.05 15.48 9.23
CA GLY A 46 -0.79 16.27 8.34
C GLY A 46 -2.16 15.65 8.08
N THR A 47 -2.81 16.17 7.06
CA THR A 47 -4.14 15.73 6.65
C THR A 47 -4.07 14.33 6.03
N ASN A 48 -4.85 13.40 6.56
CA ASN A 48 -5.02 12.07 5.99
C ASN A 48 -5.64 12.17 4.60
N ARG A 49 -5.01 11.53 3.61
CA ARG A 49 -5.48 11.55 2.21
C ARG A 49 -6.59 10.53 1.94
N ASP A 50 -6.83 9.61 2.87
CA ASP A 50 -7.91 8.63 2.83
C ASP A 50 -9.08 9.16 3.68
N PRO A 51 -10.14 9.75 3.08
CA PRO A 51 -11.23 10.33 3.87
C PRO A 51 -12.12 9.25 4.47
N ILE A 52 -12.62 9.51 5.67
CA ILE A 52 -13.71 8.74 6.25
C ILE A 52 -15.00 9.07 5.50
N LEU A 53 -15.66 8.04 4.95
CA LEU A 53 -16.87 8.17 4.18
C LEU A 53 -18.10 7.90 5.06
N THR A 54 -18.88 8.93 5.35
CA THR A 54 -20.11 8.81 6.15
C THR A 54 -21.34 8.90 5.25
N PRO A 55 -22.24 7.90 5.25
CA PRO A 55 -23.48 7.96 4.49
C PRO A 55 -24.43 9.00 5.10
N VAL A 56 -24.91 9.93 4.28
CA VAL A 56 -25.90 10.95 4.65
C VAL A 56 -27.09 10.91 3.68
N THR A 57 -28.30 11.08 4.20
CA THR A 57 -29.50 11.12 3.37
C THR A 57 -29.79 12.57 2.95
N VAL A 58 -29.73 12.81 1.64
CA VAL A 58 -30.09 14.11 1.05
C VAL A 58 -31.32 13.94 0.17
N GLY A 59 -32.46 14.35 0.69
CA GLY A 59 -33.74 14.08 0.04
C GLY A 59 -34.04 12.57 0.00
N ASN A 60 -34.19 12.00 -1.21
CA ASN A 60 -34.41 10.56 -1.42
C ASN A 60 -33.14 9.80 -1.87
N LYS A 61 -31.95 10.35 -1.69
CA LYS A 61 -30.70 9.74 -2.11
C LYS A 61 -29.75 9.61 -0.93
N VAL A 62 -28.96 8.57 -0.92
CA VAL A 62 -27.82 8.41 -0.02
C VAL A 62 -26.58 8.96 -0.73
N GLU A 63 -25.92 9.93 -0.12
CA GLU A 63 -24.64 10.49 -0.54
C GLU A 63 -23.57 10.15 0.51
N LEU A 64 -22.32 9.94 0.08
CA LEU A 64 -21.19 9.74 0.97
C LEU A 64 -20.52 11.10 1.23
N LYS A 65 -20.52 11.53 2.49
CA LYS A 65 -19.81 12.71 2.96
C LYS A 65 -18.38 12.35 3.30
N GLN A 66 -17.43 13.17 2.84
CA GLN A 66 -16.01 13.00 3.11
C GLN A 66 -15.60 13.79 4.36
N TYR A 67 -14.86 13.14 5.26
CA TYR A 67 -14.21 13.76 6.41
C TYR A 67 -12.73 13.45 6.39
N TYR A 68 -11.90 14.50 6.42
CA TYR A 68 -10.44 14.41 6.43
C TYR A 68 -9.92 14.70 7.83
N ASN A 69 -9.49 13.67 8.53
CA ASN A 69 -8.84 13.78 9.83
C ASN A 69 -7.35 14.11 9.71
N GLN A 70 -6.72 14.50 10.81
CA GLN A 70 -5.27 14.66 10.92
C GLN A 70 -4.66 13.30 11.29
N MET A 71 -3.42 13.07 10.86
CA MET A 71 -2.70 11.85 11.19
C MET A 71 -1.24 12.13 11.51
N ASP A 72 -0.67 11.26 12.33
CA ASP A 72 0.76 11.03 12.43
C ASP A 72 1.08 9.65 11.86
N GLN A 73 2.10 9.56 11.01
CA GLN A 73 2.55 8.31 10.45
C GLN A 73 4.05 8.16 10.61
N PHE A 74 4.45 7.03 11.15
CA PHE A 74 5.84 6.58 11.22
C PHE A 74 6.03 5.42 10.26
N GLY A 75 7.16 5.36 9.59
CA GLY A 75 7.47 4.24 8.70
C GLY A 75 8.94 3.87 8.73
N LEU A 76 9.17 2.60 8.45
CA LEU A 76 10.48 1.98 8.29
C LEU A 76 10.46 1.20 6.99
N ASP A 77 11.48 1.36 6.18
CA ASP A 77 11.79 0.53 5.02
C ASP A 77 13.20 -0.02 5.13
N VAL A 78 13.37 -1.28 4.78
CA VAL A 78 14.67 -1.96 4.76
C VAL A 78 14.77 -2.80 3.49
N GLN A 79 15.90 -2.71 2.82
CA GLN A 79 16.24 -3.55 1.69
C GLN A 79 17.64 -4.12 1.90
N ALA A 80 17.85 -5.38 1.49
CA ALA A 80 19.17 -5.99 1.51
C ALA A 80 19.39 -6.77 0.22
N THR A 81 20.54 -6.53 -0.44
CA THR A 81 20.97 -7.29 -1.62
C THR A 81 22.10 -8.21 -1.22
N ILE A 82 21.83 -9.52 -1.22
CA ILE A 82 22.79 -10.56 -0.82
C ILE A 82 22.88 -11.57 -1.96
N ASP A 83 23.98 -11.58 -2.69
CA ASP A 83 24.16 -12.34 -3.93
C ASP A 83 23.02 -12.04 -4.93
N ASP A 84 22.29 -13.07 -5.36
CA ASP A 84 21.16 -12.97 -6.30
C ASP A 84 19.81 -12.69 -5.60
N TRP A 85 19.82 -12.50 -4.27
CA TRP A 85 18.63 -12.24 -3.47
C TRP A 85 18.49 -10.77 -3.17
N LEU A 86 17.28 -10.24 -3.38
CA LEU A 86 16.85 -8.92 -2.94
C LEU A 86 15.74 -9.10 -1.88
N TRP A 87 16.06 -8.79 -0.64
CA TRP A 87 15.11 -8.79 0.47
C TRP A 87 14.52 -7.41 0.67
N LYS A 88 13.22 -7.34 0.93
CA LYS A 88 12.49 -6.08 1.15
C LYS A 88 11.58 -6.22 2.35
N PHE A 89 11.52 -5.17 3.16
CA PHE A 89 10.58 -5.06 4.27
C PHE A 89 10.17 -3.61 4.45
N GLU A 90 8.88 -3.37 4.56
CA GLU A 90 8.31 -2.06 4.85
C GLU A 90 7.26 -2.21 5.94
N THR A 91 7.18 -1.22 6.84
CA THR A 91 6.12 -1.14 7.84
C THR A 91 5.76 0.29 8.14
N ILE A 92 4.50 0.52 8.42
CA ILE A 92 4.00 1.81 8.89
C ILE A 92 3.19 1.62 10.16
N PHE A 93 3.26 2.61 11.02
CA PHE A 93 2.32 2.85 12.10
C PHE A 93 1.66 4.20 11.85
N ARG A 94 0.33 4.23 11.81
CA ARG A 94 -0.46 5.45 11.66
C ARG A 94 -1.39 5.60 12.83
N THR A 95 -1.46 6.83 13.35
CA THR A 95 -2.38 7.22 14.41
C THR A 95 -3.20 8.44 13.98
N THR A 96 -4.48 8.41 14.31
CA THR A 96 -5.44 9.50 14.13
C THR A 96 -6.23 9.67 15.43
N ASP A 97 -7.10 10.68 15.52
CA ASP A 97 -8.01 10.79 16.67
C ASP A 97 -9.08 9.68 16.70
N ASP A 98 -9.32 9.02 15.57
CA ASP A 98 -10.39 8.03 15.41
C ASP A 98 -9.87 6.58 15.51
N ASP A 99 -8.66 6.30 14.98
CA ASP A 99 -8.11 4.95 14.90
C ASP A 99 -6.58 4.95 14.76
N ASP A 100 -5.98 3.85 15.21
CA ASP A 100 -4.56 3.54 15.07
C ASP A 100 -4.39 2.20 14.34
N PHE A 101 -3.45 2.12 13.40
CA PHE A 101 -3.16 0.85 12.75
C PHE A 101 -1.70 0.65 12.39
N TRP A 102 -1.36 -0.62 12.22
CA TRP A 102 -0.10 -1.08 11.67
C TRP A 102 -0.35 -1.75 10.33
N ALA A 103 0.52 -1.48 9.37
CA ALA A 103 0.59 -2.24 8.14
C ALA A 103 2.05 -2.61 7.85
N LEU A 104 2.25 -3.78 7.29
CA LEU A 104 3.58 -4.24 6.89
C LEU A 104 3.50 -4.99 5.56
N GLN A 105 4.60 -4.91 4.82
CA GLN A 105 4.84 -5.70 3.63
C GLN A 105 6.28 -6.16 3.65
N GLY A 106 6.51 -7.42 3.28
CA GLY A 106 7.85 -7.96 3.21
C GLY A 106 7.93 -9.10 2.22
N GLY A 107 9.12 -9.30 1.66
CA GLY A 107 9.30 -10.35 0.68
C GLY A 107 10.72 -10.41 0.15
N PHE A 108 10.87 -11.15 -0.91
CA PHE A 108 12.14 -11.30 -1.59
C PHE A 108 11.97 -11.48 -3.09
N GLU A 109 13.00 -11.11 -3.81
CA GLU A 109 13.18 -11.38 -5.23
C GLU A 109 14.49 -12.19 -5.40
N TYR A 110 14.45 -13.18 -6.27
CA TYR A 110 15.62 -13.95 -6.68
C TYR A 110 15.78 -13.91 -8.19
N THR A 111 16.97 -13.64 -8.68
CA THR A 111 17.25 -13.54 -10.11
C THR A 111 18.15 -14.69 -10.57
N TYR A 112 17.62 -15.52 -11.44
CA TYR A 112 18.39 -16.52 -12.20
C TYR A 112 18.90 -15.89 -13.48
N VAL A 113 20.21 -15.74 -13.58
CA VAL A 113 20.88 -15.17 -14.76
C VAL A 113 21.08 -16.27 -15.82
N GLY A 114 20.78 -15.95 -17.08
CA GLY A 114 21.07 -16.83 -18.20
C GLY A 114 20.24 -18.11 -18.23
N VAL A 115 18.95 -18.03 -17.95
CA VAL A 115 18.07 -19.21 -17.91
C VAL A 115 18.01 -19.92 -19.27
N PHE A 116 17.91 -21.26 -19.25
CA PHE A 116 17.84 -22.13 -20.43
C PHE A 116 19.02 -21.97 -21.40
N ASP A 117 20.23 -21.66 -20.88
CA ASP A 117 21.42 -21.39 -21.68
C ASP A 117 21.24 -20.27 -22.71
N THR A 118 20.41 -19.28 -22.35
CA THR A 118 20.15 -18.08 -23.15
C THR A 118 20.70 -16.82 -22.45
N ASN A 119 20.55 -15.64 -23.08
CA ASN A 119 20.84 -14.38 -22.44
C ASN A 119 19.70 -13.88 -21.53
N ALA A 120 18.61 -14.63 -21.41
CA ALA A 120 17.44 -14.20 -20.64
C ALA A 120 17.67 -14.44 -19.14
N ASP A 121 17.18 -13.51 -18.32
CA ASP A 121 17.16 -13.63 -16.86
C ASP A 121 15.73 -13.85 -16.37
N LEU A 122 15.58 -14.68 -15.35
CA LEU A 122 14.32 -14.97 -14.68
C LEU A 122 14.35 -14.43 -13.25
N GLY A 123 13.56 -13.40 -12.98
CA GLY A 123 13.25 -12.92 -11.63
C GLY A 123 12.02 -13.63 -11.07
N LEU A 124 12.12 -14.10 -9.83
CA LEU A 124 11.01 -14.64 -9.05
C LEU A 124 10.79 -13.76 -7.81
N LEU A 125 9.54 -13.35 -7.60
CA LEU A 125 9.14 -12.47 -6.48
C LEU A 125 8.13 -13.19 -5.60
N VAL A 126 8.31 -13.08 -4.28
CA VAL A 126 7.32 -13.46 -3.27
C VAL A 126 7.20 -12.30 -2.29
N GLU A 127 5.99 -11.82 -2.07
CA GLU A 127 5.70 -10.77 -1.10
C GLU A 127 4.49 -11.17 -0.25
N TYR A 128 4.51 -10.77 1.02
CA TYR A 128 3.43 -10.89 1.96
C TYR A 128 3.08 -9.51 2.49
N GLY A 129 1.79 -9.19 2.51
CA GLY A 129 1.26 -7.95 3.06
C GLY A 129 0.25 -8.23 4.16
N TRP A 130 0.32 -7.44 5.22
CA TRP A 130 -0.60 -7.51 6.36
C TRP A 130 -0.98 -6.11 6.85
N ASP A 131 -2.24 -5.96 7.26
CA ASP A 131 -2.77 -4.73 7.82
C ASP A 131 -3.69 -5.04 9.01
N SER A 132 -3.46 -4.39 10.14
CA SER A 132 -4.19 -4.63 11.39
C SER A 132 -5.68 -4.26 11.33
N ARG A 133 -6.10 -3.48 10.33
CA ARG A 133 -7.52 -3.09 10.13
C ARG A 133 -8.38 -4.23 9.62
N GLY A 134 -7.77 -5.23 9.00
CA GLY A 134 -8.49 -6.39 8.46
C GLY A 134 -9.50 -6.01 7.37
N GLU A 135 -10.56 -6.82 7.22
CA GLU A 135 -11.57 -6.68 6.16
C GLU A 135 -12.48 -5.45 6.31
N GLY A 136 -12.31 -4.59 7.22
CA GLY A 136 -13.18 -3.43 7.39
C GLY A 136 -14.69 -3.75 7.50
N SER A 137 -15.46 -2.72 7.71
CA SER A 137 -16.92 -2.79 7.76
C SER A 137 -17.54 -1.84 6.73
N VAL A 138 -18.89 -1.85 6.64
CA VAL A 138 -19.61 -0.92 5.75
C VAL A 138 -19.32 0.55 6.09
N ASN A 139 -18.97 0.85 7.33
CA ASN A 139 -18.70 2.19 7.83
C ASN A 139 -17.20 2.50 8.00
N GLU A 140 -16.37 1.48 8.00
CA GLU A 140 -14.92 1.59 8.17
C GLU A 140 -14.24 0.83 7.03
N PRO A 141 -13.67 1.56 6.06
CA PRO A 141 -12.96 0.92 4.97
C PRO A 141 -11.79 0.12 5.53
N GLY A 142 -11.80 -1.18 5.29
CA GLY A 142 -10.69 -2.07 5.60
C GLY A 142 -9.49 -1.80 4.70
N ALA A 143 -8.42 -2.52 4.98
CA ALA A 143 -7.24 -2.49 4.14
C ALA A 143 -7.51 -3.17 2.79
N ASN A 144 -6.89 -2.65 1.73
CA ASN A 144 -6.91 -3.30 0.42
C ASN A 144 -6.00 -4.55 0.39
N ILE A 145 -5.04 -4.63 1.30
CA ILE A 145 -4.10 -5.73 1.51
C ILE A 145 -4.17 -6.03 2.99
N GLN A 146 -4.77 -7.17 3.36
CA GLN A 146 -5.07 -7.49 4.75
C GLN A 146 -4.19 -8.60 5.28
N ASP A 147 -4.07 -9.66 4.52
CA ASP A 147 -3.34 -10.89 4.83
C ASP A 147 -3.12 -11.63 3.51
N ASP A 148 -2.34 -10.99 2.62
CA ASP A 148 -2.22 -11.36 1.22
C ASP A 148 -0.81 -11.82 0.89
N VAL A 149 -0.71 -12.85 0.06
CA VAL A 149 0.54 -13.29 -0.54
C VAL A 149 0.53 -13.02 -2.03
N PHE A 150 1.62 -12.44 -2.53
CA PHE A 150 1.84 -12.15 -3.94
C PHE A 150 3.00 -12.99 -4.47
N PHE A 151 2.79 -13.60 -5.64
CA PHE A 151 3.83 -14.29 -6.39
C PHE A 151 3.99 -13.60 -7.74
N GLY A 152 5.22 -13.27 -8.10
CA GLY A 152 5.53 -12.67 -9.38
C GLY A 152 6.67 -13.37 -10.08
N SER A 153 6.70 -13.28 -11.41
CA SER A 153 7.83 -13.64 -12.22
C SER A 153 8.03 -12.63 -13.34
N ARG A 154 9.30 -12.37 -13.66
CA ARG A 154 9.73 -11.50 -14.74
C ARG A 154 10.79 -12.22 -15.56
N ILE A 155 10.59 -12.30 -16.86
CA ILE A 155 11.62 -12.75 -17.79
C ILE A 155 12.11 -11.53 -18.57
N ALA A 156 13.38 -11.18 -18.37
CA ALA A 156 14.07 -10.16 -19.16
C ALA A 156 14.85 -10.87 -20.27
N PHE A 157 14.49 -10.62 -21.52
CA PHE A 157 15.13 -11.31 -22.66
C PHE A 157 16.53 -10.74 -22.98
N ASN A 158 16.87 -9.59 -22.41
CA ASN A 158 18.16 -8.91 -22.61
C ASN A 158 18.49 -8.69 -24.11
N ASP A 159 17.45 -8.51 -24.91
CA ASP A 159 17.54 -8.18 -26.33
C ASP A 159 17.73 -6.68 -26.55
N VAL A 160 17.95 -6.28 -27.81
CA VAL A 160 18.16 -4.87 -28.20
C VAL A 160 16.96 -4.00 -27.89
N GLN A 161 15.74 -4.56 -27.85
CA GLN A 161 14.48 -3.90 -27.56
C GLN A 161 14.18 -3.83 -26.06
N SER A 162 14.99 -4.45 -25.20
CA SER A 162 14.73 -4.61 -23.76
C SER A 162 13.36 -5.25 -23.48
N SER A 163 13.04 -6.31 -24.23
CA SER A 163 11.77 -7.01 -24.10
C SER A 163 11.67 -7.74 -22.75
N GLU A 164 10.50 -7.64 -22.14
CA GLU A 164 10.21 -8.30 -20.85
C GLU A 164 8.83 -8.94 -20.86
N PHE A 165 8.71 -10.02 -20.12
CA PHE A 165 7.43 -10.66 -19.82
C PHE A 165 7.22 -10.69 -18.31
N LEU A 166 6.06 -10.21 -17.84
CA LEU A 166 5.70 -10.21 -16.42
C LEU A 166 4.42 -11.03 -16.23
N MET A 167 4.41 -11.82 -15.15
CA MET A 167 3.24 -12.56 -14.69
C MET A 167 3.17 -12.47 -13.17
N GLY A 168 1.96 -12.33 -12.62
CA GLY A 168 1.75 -12.26 -11.17
C GLY A 168 0.42 -12.85 -10.75
N LEU A 169 0.37 -13.33 -9.50
CA LEU A 169 -0.81 -13.86 -8.84
C LEU A 169 -0.85 -13.31 -7.41
N GLY A 170 -2.04 -12.92 -6.95
CA GLY A 170 -2.31 -12.59 -5.54
C GLY A 170 -3.26 -13.61 -4.94
N ALA A 171 -3.07 -13.93 -3.69
CA ALA A 171 -3.94 -14.81 -2.91
C ALA A 171 -4.16 -14.22 -1.52
N ASP A 172 -5.43 -14.05 -1.14
CA ASP A 172 -5.86 -13.75 0.21
C ASP A 172 -5.72 -15.02 1.06
N VAL A 173 -4.94 -14.95 2.14
CA VAL A 173 -4.66 -16.11 3.03
C VAL A 173 -5.74 -16.29 4.10
N HIS A 174 -6.50 -15.23 4.38
CA HIS A 174 -7.54 -15.24 5.42
C HIS A 174 -8.89 -15.75 4.91
N HIS A 175 -9.15 -15.68 3.62
CA HIS A 175 -10.40 -16.13 3.01
C HIS A 175 -10.39 -17.64 2.81
N ASN A 176 -10.82 -18.39 3.83
CA ASN A 176 -11.30 -19.77 3.64
C ASN A 176 -12.63 -19.71 2.88
N ALA A 177 -12.58 -19.50 1.57
CA ALA A 177 -13.73 -19.71 0.69
C ALA A 177 -13.99 -21.22 0.59
N PHE A 178 -14.86 -21.73 1.45
CA PHE A 178 -15.51 -23.03 1.32
C PHE A 178 -16.96 -22.84 0.88
#